data_9bdf2f3e1221ded6fdd622f445eb8080
#
_entry.id   9bdf2f3e1221ded6fdd622f445eb8080
#
_cell.length_a   1.000
_cell.length_b   1.000
_cell.length_c   1.000
_cell.angle_alpha   90.00
_cell.angle_beta   90.00
_cell.angle_gamma   90.00
#
_symmetry.space_group_name_H-M   'P 1'
#
loop_
_entity.id
_entity.type
_entity.pdbx_description
1 polymer ?
#
loop_
_entity_poly.entity_id
_entity_poly.type
_entity_poly.pdbx_seq_one_letter_code
_entity_poly.pdbx_strand_id
1 'polypeptide(L)'
;MKIAFSYLRVSSIGQIDGNGLTRQEENIRAFAKANGYKIVKTFSDEGVSGTTDGFSRQGLSDLIASVEEGVTILVESSDRIARDLLVGEVILAQFRDAGIPVFDTSGVELTNIEGDSTRTLIRQVLGAVAEFQKSQLVARLASARAHVKAQTGRCGGQKPYDDQETISKIVGLREEKVSIRGIAEILNGEGVPSPKGGTWHGTTVARVLKQAA
;
A
#
# COMPACT_ATOMS: atom_id res chain seq x y z
N MET A 1 -8.80 30.45 -6.99
CA MET A 1 -7.58 30.35 -6.16
C MET A 1 -7.25 28.86 -6.06
N LYS A 2 -6.04 28.44 -6.39
CA LYS A 2 -5.61 27.04 -6.27
C LYS A 2 -5.33 26.71 -4.80
N ILE A 3 -5.75 25.54 -4.34
CA ILE A 3 -5.51 25.10 -2.94
C ILE A 3 -4.07 24.57 -2.84
N ALA A 4 -3.36 24.96 -1.77
CA ALA A 4 -2.03 24.47 -1.50
C ALA A 4 -1.83 24.07 -0.04
N PHE A 5 -0.98 23.07 0.18
CA PHE A 5 -0.37 22.75 1.47
C PHE A 5 1.09 23.18 1.45
N SER A 6 1.62 23.61 2.59
CA SER A 6 3.03 23.94 2.73
C SER A 6 3.74 22.90 3.61
N TYR A 7 5.00 22.60 3.29
CA TYR A 7 5.84 21.75 4.09
C TYR A 7 7.15 22.44 4.45
N LEU A 8 7.49 22.40 5.72
CA LEU A 8 8.64 23.05 6.31
C LEU A 8 9.53 22.02 7.00
N ARG A 9 10.86 22.21 6.98
CA ARG A 9 11.78 21.34 7.71
C ARG A 9 13.03 22.06 8.18
N VAL A 10 13.41 21.85 9.46
CA VAL A 10 14.69 22.27 10.02
C VAL A 10 15.42 21.08 10.64
N SER A 11 16.74 21.01 10.46
CA SER A 11 17.55 19.83 10.82
C SER A 11 18.23 19.91 12.20
N SER A 12 18.18 21.05 12.90
CA SER A 12 18.81 21.20 14.20
C SER A 12 17.98 22.07 15.14
N ILE A 13 18.07 21.75 16.43
CA ILE A 13 17.42 22.50 17.51
C ILE A 13 17.88 23.96 17.51
N GLY A 14 19.16 24.26 17.18
CA GLY A 14 19.66 25.63 17.05
C GLY A 14 19.08 26.44 15.87
N GLN A 15 18.41 25.78 14.90
CA GLN A 15 17.64 26.45 13.83
C GLN A 15 16.16 26.62 14.20
N ILE A 16 15.68 25.99 15.27
CA ILE A 16 14.33 26.16 15.81
C ILE A 16 14.26 27.51 16.54
N ASP A 17 15.28 27.87 17.30
CA ASP A 17 15.35 29.15 18.04
C ASP A 17 15.67 30.37 17.15
N GLY A 18 16.10 30.16 15.91
CA GLY A 18 16.49 31.19 14.96
C GLY A 18 15.70 31.12 13.66
N ASN A 19 14.60 31.81 13.54
CA ASN A 19 13.91 32.23 12.29
C ASN A 19 13.86 31.25 11.09
N GLY A 20 14.39 30.01 11.20
CA GLY A 20 14.52 29.07 10.10
C GLY A 20 13.17 28.62 9.51
N LEU A 21 12.22 28.26 10.38
CA LEU A 21 10.86 27.89 9.96
C LEU A 21 10.06 29.13 9.53
N THR A 22 10.15 30.22 10.31
CA THR A 22 9.47 31.49 10.03
C THR A 22 9.87 32.01 8.64
N ARG A 23 11.18 32.03 8.34
CA ARG A 23 11.68 32.45 7.04
C ARG A 23 11.15 31.56 5.90
N GLN A 24 11.15 30.23 6.09
CA GLN A 24 10.59 29.31 5.08
C GLN A 24 9.11 29.58 4.85
N GLU A 25 8.36 29.76 5.93
CA GLU A 25 6.93 30.07 5.86
C GLU A 25 6.65 31.39 5.12
N GLU A 26 7.41 32.44 5.44
CA GLU A 26 7.32 33.74 4.76
C GLU A 26 7.60 33.62 3.27
N ASN A 27 8.66 32.91 2.87
CA ASN A 27 9.02 32.70 1.47
C ASN A 27 7.93 31.91 0.72
N ILE A 28 7.41 30.86 1.34
CA ILE A 28 6.32 30.05 0.72
C ILE A 28 5.03 30.88 0.63
N ARG A 29 4.68 31.68 1.64
CA ARG A 29 3.52 32.57 1.62
C ARG A 29 3.63 33.64 0.54
N ALA A 30 4.81 34.22 0.38
CA ALA A 30 5.07 35.20 -0.68
C ALA A 30 4.90 34.58 -2.07
N PHE A 31 5.50 33.38 -2.30
CA PHE A 31 5.34 32.63 -3.53
C PHE A 31 3.87 32.27 -3.79
N ALA A 32 3.17 31.74 -2.79
CA ALA A 32 1.77 31.36 -2.89
C ALA A 32 0.90 32.55 -3.32
N LYS A 33 1.09 33.71 -2.68
CA LYS A 33 0.36 34.95 -3.00
C LYS A 33 0.62 35.40 -4.45
N ALA A 34 1.89 35.38 -4.89
CA ALA A 34 2.27 35.81 -6.23
C ALA A 34 1.70 34.89 -7.33
N ASN A 35 1.52 33.58 -7.03
CA ASN A 35 1.08 32.57 -8.00
C ASN A 35 -0.39 32.12 -7.84
N GLY A 36 -1.18 32.85 -7.02
CA GLY A 36 -2.62 32.60 -6.89
C GLY A 36 -2.99 31.34 -6.10
N TYR A 37 -2.09 30.87 -5.23
CA TYR A 37 -2.35 29.78 -4.29
C TYR A 37 -2.92 30.28 -2.95
N LYS A 38 -3.80 29.49 -2.36
CA LYS A 38 -4.27 29.64 -0.98
C LYS A 38 -3.72 28.49 -0.14
N ILE A 39 -2.80 28.79 0.77
CA ILE A 39 -2.32 27.81 1.74
C ILE A 39 -3.42 27.55 2.77
N VAL A 40 -3.89 26.31 2.84
CA VAL A 40 -4.97 25.90 3.77
C VAL A 40 -4.44 25.03 4.92
N LYS A 41 -3.25 24.44 4.76
CA LYS A 41 -2.62 23.60 5.77
C LYS A 41 -1.10 23.71 5.68
N THR A 42 -0.43 23.71 6.83
CA THR A 42 1.03 23.71 6.94
C THR A 42 1.47 22.49 7.75
N PHE A 43 2.47 21.78 7.27
CA PHE A 43 3.10 20.65 7.94
C PHE A 43 4.55 20.97 8.20
N SER A 44 5.10 20.50 9.32
CA SER A 44 6.50 20.76 9.66
C SER A 44 7.15 19.57 10.35
N ASP A 45 8.46 19.41 10.11
CA ASP A 45 9.33 18.52 10.85
C ASP A 45 10.49 19.31 11.44
N GLU A 46 10.60 19.32 12.77
CA GLU A 46 11.58 20.07 13.52
C GLU A 46 12.64 19.14 14.10
N GLY A 47 13.90 19.57 14.02
CA GLY A 47 15.04 18.82 14.58
C GLY A 47 15.35 17.51 13.82
N VAL A 48 14.80 17.31 12.62
CA VAL A 48 14.96 16.07 11.85
C VAL A 48 15.94 16.26 10.71
N SER A 49 16.97 15.40 10.65
CA SER A 49 17.95 15.41 9.55
C SER A 49 17.27 15.10 8.20
N GLY A 50 17.72 15.76 7.14
CA GLY A 50 17.29 15.47 5.77
C GLY A 50 17.78 14.12 5.22
N THR A 51 18.74 13.47 5.93
CA THR A 51 19.23 12.12 5.64
C THR A 51 18.43 11.04 6.39
N THR A 52 17.60 11.44 7.37
CA THR A 52 16.68 10.52 8.04
C THR A 52 15.65 10.03 7.01
N ASP A 53 15.31 8.76 7.08
CA ASP A 53 14.27 8.16 6.26
C ASP A 53 13.03 9.06 6.24
N GLY A 54 12.62 9.48 5.04
CA GLY A 54 11.51 10.41 4.86
C GLY A 54 10.22 9.93 5.51
N PHE A 55 10.02 8.62 5.56
CA PHE A 55 8.83 7.99 6.13
C PHE A 55 8.79 7.95 7.67
N SER A 56 9.92 8.19 8.34
CA SER A 56 9.97 8.32 9.80
C SER A 56 9.68 9.75 10.29
N ARG A 57 9.44 10.70 9.38
CA ARG A 57 9.09 12.10 9.69
C ARG A 57 7.58 12.26 9.80
N GLN A 58 7.12 12.64 10.99
CA GLN A 58 5.69 12.72 11.28
C GLN A 58 4.99 13.77 10.40
N GLY A 59 5.56 14.97 10.27
CA GLY A 59 4.98 16.04 9.47
C GLY A 59 4.86 15.69 7.98
N LEU A 60 5.88 15.00 7.42
CA LEU A 60 5.84 14.53 6.05
C LEU A 60 4.82 13.38 5.89
N SER A 61 4.74 12.45 6.85
CA SER A 61 3.76 11.37 6.83
C SER A 61 2.33 11.90 6.90
N ASP A 62 2.08 12.90 7.76
CA ASP A 62 0.78 13.56 7.87
C ASP A 62 0.42 14.35 6.60
N LEU A 63 1.40 14.98 5.96
CA LEU A 63 1.22 15.60 4.65
C LEU A 63 0.77 14.58 3.62
N ILE A 64 1.52 13.48 3.45
CA ILE A 64 1.19 12.41 2.49
C ILE A 64 -0.21 11.84 2.75
N ALA A 65 -0.57 11.61 4.02
CA ALA A 65 -1.88 11.08 4.39
C ALA A 65 -3.04 12.09 4.20
N SER A 66 -2.74 13.40 4.14
CA SER A 66 -3.74 14.47 4.04
C SER A 66 -3.97 14.98 2.63
N VAL A 67 -3.12 14.60 1.68
CA VAL A 67 -3.18 15.12 0.31
C VAL A 67 -4.33 14.49 -0.46
N GLU A 68 -5.10 15.33 -1.15
CA GLU A 68 -6.23 14.97 -2.00
C GLU A 68 -6.02 15.53 -3.43
N GLU A 69 -6.75 15.00 -4.40
CA GLU A 69 -6.71 15.48 -5.78
C GLU A 69 -7.01 16.98 -5.87
N GLY A 70 -6.24 17.70 -6.66
CA GLY A 70 -6.37 19.15 -6.86
C GLY A 70 -5.62 20.01 -5.84
N VAL A 71 -4.91 19.42 -4.89
CA VAL A 71 -4.01 20.12 -3.96
C VAL A 71 -2.62 20.24 -4.59
N THR A 72 -1.95 21.37 -4.36
CA THR A 72 -0.54 21.60 -4.71
C THR A 72 0.30 21.64 -3.42
N ILE A 73 1.49 21.05 -3.43
CA ILE A 73 2.43 21.16 -2.31
C ILE A 73 3.46 22.23 -2.61
N LEU A 74 3.71 23.10 -1.63
CA LEU A 74 4.72 24.17 -1.71
C LEU A 74 5.80 23.93 -0.66
N VAL A 75 7.07 24.00 -1.10
CA VAL A 75 8.26 23.90 -0.25
C VAL A 75 9.21 25.06 -0.52
N GLU A 76 10.09 25.43 0.41
CA GLU A 76 11.09 26.46 0.14
C GLU A 76 12.08 26.02 -0.95
N SER A 77 12.54 24.77 -0.89
CA SER A 77 13.51 24.17 -1.81
C SER A 77 13.42 22.64 -1.73
N SER A 78 13.95 21.94 -2.73
CA SER A 78 13.91 20.46 -2.81
C SER A 78 14.56 19.76 -1.61
N ASP A 79 15.61 20.37 -1.00
CA ASP A 79 16.28 19.82 0.19
C ASP A 79 15.40 19.82 1.44
N ARG A 80 14.25 20.52 1.43
CA ARG A 80 13.23 20.40 2.49
C ARG A 80 12.54 19.05 2.41
N ILE A 81 12.27 18.55 1.21
CA ILE A 81 11.73 17.19 1.01
C ILE A 81 12.75 16.16 1.49
N ALA A 82 13.96 16.15 0.93
CA ALA A 82 15.06 15.34 1.39
C ALA A 82 16.39 15.96 0.96
N ARG A 83 17.46 15.75 1.75
CA ARG A 83 18.84 16.09 1.35
C ARG A 83 19.45 14.99 0.49
N ASP A 84 19.07 13.76 0.76
CA ASP A 84 19.45 12.61 -0.06
C ASP A 84 18.62 12.58 -1.32
N LEU A 85 19.27 12.51 -2.48
CA LEU A 85 18.61 12.55 -3.78
C LEU A 85 17.70 11.34 -4.00
N LEU A 86 18.14 10.14 -3.58
CA LEU A 86 17.33 8.92 -3.75
C LEU A 86 16.07 8.97 -2.89
N VAL A 87 16.21 9.38 -1.63
CA VAL A 87 15.06 9.54 -0.71
C VAL A 87 14.11 10.60 -1.26
N GLY A 88 14.64 11.73 -1.75
CA GLY A 88 13.85 12.78 -2.38
C GLY A 88 13.05 12.30 -3.58
N GLU A 89 13.67 11.55 -4.48
CA GLU A 89 12.99 11.01 -5.66
C GLU A 89 11.93 9.97 -5.31
N VAL A 90 12.13 9.14 -4.27
CA VAL A 90 11.10 8.19 -3.79
C VAL A 90 9.88 8.95 -3.28
N ILE A 91 10.07 10.02 -2.50
CA ILE A 91 8.97 10.83 -1.97
C ILE A 91 8.25 11.57 -3.10
N LEU A 92 9.00 12.23 -4.00
CA LEU A 92 8.44 12.97 -5.14
C LEU A 92 7.72 12.03 -6.11
N ALA A 93 8.18 10.79 -6.28
CA ALA A 93 7.50 9.79 -7.08
C ALA A 93 6.09 9.47 -6.55
N GLN A 94 5.92 9.37 -5.23
CA GLN A 94 4.59 9.13 -4.64
C GLN A 94 3.61 10.28 -4.95
N PHE A 95 4.06 11.54 -4.83
CA PHE A 95 3.22 12.69 -5.17
C PHE A 95 2.90 12.73 -6.67
N ARG A 96 3.89 12.45 -7.51
CA ARG A 96 3.71 12.39 -8.98
C ARG A 96 2.71 11.30 -9.38
N ASP A 97 2.83 10.09 -8.82
CA ASP A 97 1.95 8.97 -9.13
C ASP A 97 0.51 9.22 -8.64
N ALA A 98 0.37 10.04 -7.59
CA ALA A 98 -0.93 10.54 -7.12
C ALA A 98 -1.45 11.76 -7.91
N GLY A 99 -0.69 12.28 -8.89
CA GLY A 99 -1.07 13.46 -9.66
C GLY A 99 -0.96 14.79 -8.88
N ILE A 100 -0.15 14.82 -7.82
CA ILE A 100 0.00 15.96 -6.91
C ILE A 100 1.26 16.75 -7.28
N PRO A 101 1.15 17.99 -7.79
CA PRO A 101 2.30 18.82 -8.12
C PRO A 101 2.97 19.35 -6.84
N VAL A 102 4.30 19.33 -6.83
CA VAL A 102 5.14 19.92 -5.78
C VAL A 102 5.99 21.03 -6.40
N PHE A 103 5.85 22.25 -5.89
CA PHE A 103 6.65 23.40 -6.34
C PHE A 103 7.57 23.90 -5.24
N ASP A 104 8.76 24.34 -5.63
CA ASP A 104 9.60 25.16 -4.76
C ASP A 104 9.32 26.68 -4.94
N THR A 105 9.90 27.50 -4.07
CA THR A 105 9.70 28.95 -4.13
C THR A 105 10.41 29.62 -5.31
N SER A 106 11.25 28.92 -6.09
CA SER A 106 11.79 29.39 -7.34
C SER A 106 10.84 29.18 -8.52
N GLY A 107 9.73 28.46 -8.31
CA GLY A 107 8.74 28.13 -9.33
C GLY A 107 9.04 26.84 -10.09
N VAL A 108 10.02 26.08 -9.67
CA VAL A 108 10.34 24.77 -10.26
C VAL A 108 9.35 23.72 -9.77
N GLU A 109 8.72 23.00 -10.68
CA GLU A 109 7.90 21.83 -10.35
C GLU A 109 8.80 20.62 -10.11
N LEU A 110 8.95 20.24 -8.85
CA LEU A 110 9.83 19.14 -8.43
C LEU A 110 9.31 17.76 -8.84
N THR A 111 8.01 17.62 -9.05
CA THR A 111 7.38 16.39 -9.55
C THR A 111 7.49 16.23 -11.06
N ASN A 112 7.74 17.30 -11.80
CA ASN A 112 8.04 17.22 -13.23
C ASN A 112 9.47 16.72 -13.45
N ILE A 113 9.62 15.66 -14.24
CA ILE A 113 10.92 15.05 -14.60
C ILE A 113 11.25 15.22 -16.10
N GLU A 114 10.41 15.93 -16.85
CA GLU A 114 10.65 16.15 -18.28
C GLU A 114 11.95 16.92 -18.47
N GLY A 115 12.82 16.34 -19.30
CA GLY A 115 14.14 16.93 -19.59
C GLY A 115 15.24 16.65 -18.54
N ASP A 116 14.94 16.05 -17.38
CA ASP A 116 15.94 15.66 -16.40
C ASP A 116 16.33 14.17 -16.55
N SER A 117 17.41 13.94 -17.31
CA SER A 117 17.94 12.59 -17.56
C SER A 117 18.43 11.89 -16.31
N THR A 118 18.96 12.64 -15.33
CA THR A 118 19.47 12.09 -14.07
C THR A 118 18.34 11.56 -13.21
N ARG A 119 17.27 12.33 -13.02
CA ARG A 119 16.07 11.90 -12.30
C ARG A 119 15.37 10.73 -13.00
N THR A 120 15.33 10.76 -14.33
CA THR A 120 14.78 9.65 -15.12
C THR A 120 15.57 8.37 -14.89
N LEU A 121 16.91 8.42 -14.90
CA LEU A 121 17.76 7.26 -14.62
C LEU A 121 17.56 6.73 -13.19
N ILE A 122 17.56 7.61 -12.19
CA ILE A 122 17.32 7.22 -10.79
C ILE A 122 15.99 6.49 -10.66
N ARG A 123 14.92 7.00 -11.26
CA ARG A 123 13.60 6.35 -11.25
C ARG A 123 13.63 4.96 -11.89
N GLN A 124 14.33 4.81 -13.02
CA GLN A 124 14.46 3.51 -13.69
C GLN A 124 15.20 2.50 -12.81
N VAL A 125 16.27 2.92 -12.15
CA VAL A 125 17.03 2.07 -11.22
C VAL A 125 16.17 1.67 -10.01
N LEU A 126 15.46 2.62 -9.40
CA LEU A 126 14.56 2.34 -8.27
C LEU A 126 13.43 1.38 -8.68
N GLY A 127 12.83 1.56 -9.86
CA GLY A 127 11.83 0.66 -10.41
C GLY A 127 12.37 -0.76 -10.61
N ALA A 128 13.55 -0.90 -11.18
CA ALA A 128 14.20 -2.20 -11.37
C ALA A 128 14.52 -2.88 -10.03
N VAL A 129 14.98 -2.15 -9.02
CA VAL A 129 15.22 -2.68 -7.67
C VAL A 129 13.93 -3.16 -7.02
N ALA A 130 12.84 -2.40 -7.12
CA ALA A 130 11.53 -2.77 -6.58
C ALA A 130 10.99 -4.05 -7.25
N GLU A 131 11.11 -4.17 -8.56
CA GLU A 131 10.71 -5.37 -9.31
C GLU A 131 11.57 -6.58 -8.93
N PHE A 132 12.88 -6.40 -8.78
CA PHE A 132 13.77 -7.44 -8.29
C PHE A 132 13.38 -7.94 -6.89
N GLN A 133 13.12 -7.03 -5.95
CA GLN A 133 12.66 -7.39 -4.60
C GLN A 133 11.34 -8.16 -4.62
N LYS A 134 10.38 -7.73 -5.44
CA LYS A 134 9.10 -8.44 -5.65
C LYS A 134 9.33 -9.85 -6.19
N SER A 135 10.18 -10.01 -7.19
CA SER A 135 10.50 -11.32 -7.77
C SER A 135 11.16 -12.26 -6.75
N GLN A 136 12.10 -11.73 -5.94
CA GLN A 136 12.73 -12.47 -4.84
C GLN A 136 11.71 -12.94 -3.79
N LEU A 137 10.77 -12.06 -3.41
CA LEU A 137 9.72 -12.42 -2.47
C LEU A 137 8.83 -13.54 -3.04
N VAL A 138 8.40 -13.43 -4.29
CA VAL A 138 7.60 -14.46 -4.98
C VAL A 138 8.35 -15.80 -5.01
N ALA A 139 9.64 -15.79 -5.34
CA ALA A 139 10.47 -16.99 -5.35
C ALA A 139 10.58 -17.63 -3.96
N ARG A 140 10.81 -16.83 -2.90
CA ARG A 140 10.84 -17.31 -1.51
C ARG A 140 9.51 -17.93 -1.09
N LEU A 141 8.40 -17.29 -1.42
CA LEU A 141 7.05 -17.81 -1.12
C LEU A 141 6.75 -19.10 -1.89
N ALA A 142 7.18 -19.20 -3.16
CA ALA A 142 7.04 -20.42 -3.95
C ALA A 142 7.85 -21.57 -3.36
N SER A 143 9.11 -21.33 -2.97
CA SER A 143 9.97 -22.31 -2.30
C SER A 143 9.39 -22.77 -0.96
N ALA A 144 8.93 -21.84 -0.12
CA ALA A 144 8.29 -22.18 1.15
C ALA A 144 7.02 -23.02 0.95
N ARG A 145 6.19 -22.71 -0.04
CA ARG A 145 5.01 -23.52 -0.41
C ARG A 145 5.39 -24.90 -0.89
N ALA A 146 6.43 -25.02 -1.72
CA ALA A 146 6.93 -26.31 -2.19
C ALA A 146 7.44 -27.18 -1.02
N HIS A 147 8.17 -26.58 -0.08
CA HIS A 147 8.65 -27.26 1.13
C HIS A 147 7.51 -27.78 2.00
N VAL A 148 6.52 -26.94 2.31
CA VAL A 148 5.33 -27.35 3.07
C VAL A 148 4.57 -28.45 2.32
N LYS A 149 4.41 -28.34 1.00
CA LYS A 149 3.75 -29.37 0.20
C LYS A 149 4.51 -30.71 0.24
N ALA A 150 5.84 -30.68 0.20
CA ALA A 150 6.67 -31.90 0.29
C ALA A 150 6.54 -32.60 1.66
N GLN A 151 6.42 -31.83 2.76
CA GLN A 151 6.29 -32.37 4.11
C GLN A 151 4.87 -32.85 4.46
N THR A 152 3.84 -32.11 4.01
CA THR A 152 2.45 -32.33 4.43
C THR A 152 1.55 -32.85 3.31
N GLY A 153 2.09 -33.04 2.11
CA GLY A 153 1.33 -33.38 0.90
C GLY A 153 0.47 -32.22 0.36
N ARG A 154 0.38 -31.09 1.09
CA ARG A 154 -0.51 -29.98 0.77
C ARG A 154 0.13 -28.63 1.07
N CYS A 155 -0.24 -27.62 0.31
CA CYS A 155 0.12 -26.24 0.58
C CYS A 155 -1.06 -25.32 0.31
N GLY A 156 -1.72 -24.89 1.38
CA GLY A 156 -2.90 -24.04 1.32
C GLY A 156 -4.18 -24.78 0.91
N GLY A 157 -5.27 -24.05 0.82
CA GLY A 157 -6.60 -24.59 0.55
C GLY A 157 -7.34 -25.02 1.82
N GLN A 158 -8.60 -25.38 1.65
CA GLN A 158 -9.45 -25.88 2.74
C GLN A 158 -9.01 -27.29 3.15
N LYS A 159 -8.97 -27.58 4.47
CA LYS A 159 -8.76 -28.95 4.95
C LYS A 159 -9.80 -29.89 4.33
N PRO A 160 -9.44 -31.14 4.00
CA PRO A 160 -10.44 -32.14 3.65
C PRO A 160 -11.48 -32.23 4.75
N TYR A 161 -12.70 -32.52 4.36
CA TYR A 161 -13.72 -32.89 5.33
C TYR A 161 -13.40 -34.31 5.79
N ASP A 162 -13.31 -34.54 7.09
CA ASP A 162 -12.80 -35.77 7.70
C ASP A 162 -13.84 -36.58 8.48
N ASP A 163 -15.08 -36.10 8.54
CA ASP A 163 -16.19 -36.85 9.14
C ASP A 163 -16.63 -37.98 8.20
N GLN A 164 -16.15 -39.16 8.49
CA GLN A 164 -16.38 -40.38 7.69
C GLN A 164 -17.85 -40.78 7.64
N GLU A 165 -18.61 -40.57 8.73
CA GLU A 165 -20.04 -40.88 8.77
C GLU A 165 -20.83 -40.01 7.78
N THR A 166 -20.62 -38.73 7.83
CA THR A 166 -21.25 -37.80 6.90
C THR A 166 -20.78 -38.02 5.45
N ILE A 167 -19.49 -38.33 5.22
CA ILE A 167 -18.98 -38.69 3.88
C ILE A 167 -19.68 -39.92 3.35
N SER A 168 -19.77 -41.00 4.10
CA SER A 168 -20.43 -42.24 3.69
C SER A 168 -21.90 -42.02 3.38
N LYS A 169 -22.58 -41.21 4.15
CA LYS A 169 -23.96 -40.82 3.93
C LYS A 169 -24.15 -40.05 2.64
N ILE A 170 -23.28 -39.04 2.35
CA ILE A 170 -23.30 -38.26 1.11
C ILE A 170 -23.08 -39.18 -0.11
N VAL A 171 -22.14 -40.14 -0.01
CA VAL A 171 -21.86 -41.08 -1.09
C VAL A 171 -23.07 -42.00 -1.30
N GLY A 172 -23.64 -42.60 -0.27
CA GLY A 172 -24.83 -43.48 -0.35
C GLY A 172 -26.03 -42.75 -0.98
N LEU A 173 -26.35 -41.56 -0.50
CA LEU A 173 -27.43 -40.77 -1.12
C LEU A 173 -27.17 -40.44 -2.59
N ARG A 174 -25.91 -40.30 -2.97
CA ARG A 174 -25.55 -40.06 -4.38
C ARG A 174 -25.72 -41.31 -5.22
N GLU A 175 -25.40 -42.50 -4.72
CA GLU A 175 -25.65 -43.79 -5.35
C GLU A 175 -27.14 -44.04 -5.57
N GLU A 176 -27.98 -43.62 -4.62
CA GLU A 176 -29.44 -43.60 -4.72
C GLU A 176 -29.99 -42.56 -5.73
N LYS A 177 -29.09 -41.89 -6.49
CA LYS A 177 -29.41 -40.86 -7.50
C LYS A 177 -30.04 -39.58 -6.93
N VAL A 178 -29.93 -39.30 -5.64
CA VAL A 178 -30.36 -38.04 -5.04
C VAL A 178 -29.55 -36.89 -5.63
N SER A 179 -30.21 -35.77 -5.95
CA SER A 179 -29.53 -34.60 -6.49
C SER A 179 -28.60 -33.96 -5.44
N ILE A 180 -27.54 -33.31 -5.89
CA ILE A 180 -26.57 -32.61 -5.01
C ILE A 180 -27.29 -31.58 -4.12
N ARG A 181 -28.32 -30.91 -4.60
CA ARG A 181 -29.16 -30.00 -3.81
C ARG A 181 -30.03 -30.76 -2.80
N GLY A 182 -30.65 -31.85 -3.19
CA GLY A 182 -31.43 -32.71 -2.28
C GLY A 182 -30.57 -33.27 -1.15
N ILE A 183 -29.33 -33.69 -1.44
CA ILE A 183 -28.41 -34.13 -0.40
C ILE A 183 -28.12 -33.00 0.60
N ALA A 184 -27.89 -31.76 0.12
CA ALA A 184 -27.68 -30.61 1.00
C ALA A 184 -28.92 -30.30 1.86
N GLU A 185 -30.13 -30.43 1.33
CA GLU A 185 -31.38 -30.24 2.06
C GLU A 185 -31.60 -31.32 3.13
N ILE A 186 -31.30 -32.58 2.83
CA ILE A 186 -31.38 -33.68 3.79
C ILE A 186 -30.42 -33.43 4.95
N LEU A 187 -29.14 -33.13 4.69
CA LEU A 187 -28.15 -32.86 5.71
C LEU A 187 -28.50 -31.66 6.59
N ASN A 188 -29.08 -30.62 6.01
CA ASN A 188 -29.54 -29.44 6.74
C ASN A 188 -30.78 -29.77 7.60
N GLY A 189 -31.70 -30.59 7.09
CA GLY A 189 -32.89 -31.02 7.83
C GLY A 189 -32.56 -31.89 9.03
N GLU A 190 -31.48 -32.66 8.97
CA GLU A 190 -31.00 -33.50 10.06
C GLU A 190 -30.06 -32.73 11.02
N GLY A 191 -29.76 -31.46 10.74
CA GLY A 191 -28.87 -30.64 11.60
C GLY A 191 -27.41 -31.05 11.54
N VAL A 192 -26.97 -31.77 10.50
CA VAL A 192 -25.56 -32.17 10.34
C VAL A 192 -24.72 -30.91 10.06
N PRO A 193 -23.66 -30.63 10.87
CA PRO A 193 -22.86 -29.45 10.68
C PRO A 193 -22.05 -29.52 9.38
N SER A 194 -22.02 -28.44 8.61
CA SER A 194 -21.17 -28.37 7.42
C SER A 194 -19.68 -28.23 7.82
N PRO A 195 -18.72 -28.45 6.90
CA PRO A 195 -17.29 -28.32 7.18
C PRO A 195 -16.84 -26.98 7.76
N LYS A 196 -17.68 -25.95 7.69
CA LYS A 196 -17.44 -24.62 8.27
C LYS A 196 -18.38 -24.26 9.42
N GLY A 197 -19.16 -25.23 9.91
CA GLY A 197 -20.10 -25.01 10.99
C GLY A 197 -21.42 -24.31 10.61
N GLY A 198 -21.63 -24.01 9.30
CA GLY A 198 -22.88 -23.41 8.78
C GLY A 198 -23.77 -24.42 8.06
N THR A 199 -24.61 -23.96 7.15
CA THR A 199 -25.51 -24.79 6.33
C THR A 199 -24.77 -25.47 5.19
N TRP A 200 -25.27 -26.65 4.79
CA TRP A 200 -24.81 -27.33 3.60
C TRP A 200 -25.37 -26.66 2.34
N HIS A 201 -24.49 -26.49 1.36
CA HIS A 201 -24.81 -26.02 0.01
C HIS A 201 -24.40 -27.08 -1.02
N GLY A 202 -25.07 -27.13 -2.17
CA GLY A 202 -24.75 -28.10 -3.21
C GLY A 202 -23.27 -28.06 -3.64
N THR A 203 -22.63 -26.89 -3.64
CA THR A 203 -21.19 -26.74 -3.92
C THR A 203 -20.32 -27.42 -2.86
N THR A 204 -20.74 -27.43 -1.61
CA THR A 204 -20.04 -28.11 -0.50
C THR A 204 -20.17 -29.62 -0.63
N VAL A 205 -21.38 -30.13 -0.92
CA VAL A 205 -21.63 -31.56 -1.19
C VAL A 205 -20.80 -32.02 -2.40
N ALA A 206 -20.81 -31.29 -3.51
CA ALA A 206 -20.02 -31.64 -4.69
C ALA A 206 -18.52 -31.74 -4.39
N ARG A 207 -18.01 -30.88 -3.53
CA ARG A 207 -16.59 -30.92 -3.11
C ARG A 207 -16.28 -32.14 -2.24
N VAL A 208 -17.15 -32.51 -1.32
CA VAL A 208 -17.01 -33.71 -0.48
C VAL A 208 -17.05 -34.97 -1.35
N LEU A 209 -17.99 -35.07 -2.28
CA LEU A 209 -18.05 -36.18 -3.28
C LEU A 209 -16.76 -36.28 -4.09
N LYS A 210 -16.21 -35.16 -4.56
CA LYS A 210 -14.95 -35.14 -5.31
C LYS A 210 -13.74 -35.56 -4.45
N GLN A 211 -13.82 -35.38 -3.15
CA GLN A 211 -12.78 -35.81 -2.23
C GLN A 211 -12.87 -37.31 -1.94
N ALA A 212 -14.07 -37.89 -1.96
CA ALA A 212 -14.33 -39.31 -1.67
C ALA A 212 -14.16 -40.24 -2.90
N ALA A 213 -14.15 -39.66 -4.10
CA ALA A 213 -13.89 -40.37 -5.35
C ALA A 213 -12.38 -40.51 -5.64
#